data_0556019b5a851db74c0108bbeeb6b3bc
#
_entry.id   0556019b5a851db74c0108bbeeb6b3bc
#
_cell.length_a   1.000
_cell.length_b   1.000
_cell.length_c   1.000
_cell.angle_alpha   90.00
_cell.angle_beta   90.00
_cell.angle_gamma   90.00
#
_symmetry.space_group_name_H-M   'P 1'
#
loop_
_entity.id
_entity.type
_entity.pdbx_description
1 polymer ?
#
loop_
_entity_poly.entity_id
_entity_poly.type
_entity_poly.pdbx_seq_one_letter_code
_entity_poly.pdbx_strand_id
1 'polypeptide(L)'
;MPPVIIDEADSGPDSFVEALQLGYRGVSSKQCKGIYRSLINHARVRIHGPHFLITAEDLTTQAGINVQQDLALAALLGIEHIEKNGHFYVKGMAGTGADEQRRFLQAHPTLYQEINQTTHLRISDGKIDLRDLSGHGFATQTYPDFKQSTPVLHIN
;
A
#
# COMPACT_ATOMS: atom_id res chain seq x y z
N MET A 1 -16.61 -19.94 -12.31
CA MET A 1 -16.05 -19.94 -10.93
C MET A 1 -15.23 -18.67 -10.80
N PRO A 2 -15.35 -17.88 -9.72
CA PRO A 2 -14.52 -16.69 -9.53
C PRO A 2 -13.03 -17.08 -9.45
N PRO A 3 -12.13 -16.20 -9.84
CA PRO A 3 -10.70 -16.45 -9.74
C PRO A 3 -10.27 -16.57 -8.28
N VAL A 4 -9.42 -17.53 -7.98
CA VAL A 4 -8.77 -17.68 -6.66
C VAL A 4 -7.35 -17.15 -6.78
N ILE A 5 -6.92 -16.37 -5.81
CA ILE A 5 -5.59 -15.76 -5.77
C ILE A 5 -4.81 -16.27 -4.55
N ILE A 6 -3.49 -16.20 -4.62
CA ILE A 6 -2.65 -16.40 -3.44
C ILE A 6 -2.32 -15.08 -2.78
N ASP A 7 -2.08 -15.13 -1.48
CA ASP A 7 -1.68 -13.99 -0.67
C ASP A 7 -0.48 -14.34 0.22
N GLU A 8 -0.65 -14.73 1.49
CA GLU A 8 0.45 -15.07 2.38
C GLU A 8 1.35 -16.19 1.82
N ALA A 9 0.78 -17.08 1.02
CA ALA A 9 1.52 -18.14 0.33
C ALA A 9 2.54 -17.60 -0.70
N ASP A 10 2.45 -16.32 -1.12
CA ASP A 10 3.48 -15.67 -1.94
C ASP A 10 4.72 -15.33 -1.10
N SER A 11 5.42 -16.34 -0.61
CA SER A 11 6.57 -16.25 0.29
C SER A 11 7.92 -16.23 -0.43
N GLY A 12 8.00 -16.69 -1.68
CA GLY A 12 9.23 -16.81 -2.46
C GLY A 12 9.09 -16.40 -3.92
N PRO A 13 10.19 -16.35 -4.68
CA PRO A 13 10.18 -15.90 -6.07
C PRO A 13 9.36 -16.81 -7.00
N ASP A 14 9.23 -18.09 -6.65
CA ASP A 14 8.54 -19.09 -7.46
C ASP A 14 7.13 -19.42 -6.96
N SER A 15 6.72 -18.90 -5.78
CA SER A 15 5.43 -19.23 -5.17
C SER A 15 4.25 -18.96 -6.10
N PHE A 16 4.25 -17.84 -6.83
CA PHE A 16 3.17 -17.56 -7.76
C PHE A 16 3.21 -18.48 -8.99
N VAL A 17 4.40 -18.92 -9.45
CA VAL A 17 4.52 -19.90 -10.56
C VAL A 17 3.93 -21.24 -10.14
N GLU A 18 4.24 -21.70 -8.95
CA GLU A 18 3.66 -22.93 -8.39
C GLU A 18 2.14 -22.81 -8.22
N ALA A 19 1.66 -21.67 -7.73
CA ALA A 19 0.22 -21.40 -7.61
C ALA A 19 -0.50 -21.44 -8.97
N LEU A 20 0.11 -20.91 -10.03
CA LEU A 20 -0.44 -21.00 -11.39
C LEU A 20 -0.61 -22.46 -11.84
N GLN A 21 0.35 -23.33 -11.52
CA GLN A 21 0.27 -24.76 -11.82
C GLN A 21 -0.85 -25.46 -11.06
N LEU A 22 -1.19 -24.96 -9.86
CA LEU A 22 -2.29 -25.43 -9.03
C LEU A 22 -3.66 -24.85 -9.43
N GLY A 23 -3.71 -23.98 -10.46
CA GLY A 23 -4.95 -23.40 -10.98
C GLY A 23 -5.34 -22.06 -10.37
N TYR A 24 -4.51 -21.47 -9.52
CA TYR A 24 -4.73 -20.09 -9.05
C TYR A 24 -4.61 -19.11 -10.22
N ARG A 25 -5.31 -17.99 -10.14
CA ARG A 25 -5.39 -17.01 -11.22
C ARG A 25 -4.99 -15.61 -10.82
N GLY A 26 -4.27 -15.47 -9.73
CA GLY A 26 -3.80 -14.16 -9.31
C GLY A 26 -3.01 -14.20 -8.01
N VAL A 27 -2.55 -13.02 -7.62
CA VAL A 27 -1.71 -12.81 -6.45
C VAL A 27 -2.02 -11.46 -5.81
N SER A 28 -1.93 -11.37 -4.48
CA SER A 28 -1.97 -10.11 -3.74
C SER A 28 -0.57 -9.51 -3.65
N SER A 29 -0.42 -8.29 -4.18
CA SER A 29 0.82 -7.52 -4.12
C SER A 29 0.88 -6.76 -2.82
N LYS A 30 2.00 -6.87 -2.12
CA LYS A 30 2.30 -6.17 -0.87
C LYS A 30 3.71 -5.62 -0.95
N GLN A 31 3.89 -4.31 -0.67
CA GLN A 31 5.22 -3.70 -0.73
C GLN A 31 6.22 -4.37 0.22
N CYS A 32 5.76 -4.82 1.38
CA CYS A 32 6.60 -5.52 2.35
C CYS A 32 7.21 -6.83 1.83
N LYS A 33 6.62 -7.44 0.80
CA LYS A 33 7.19 -8.62 0.11
C LYS A 33 8.27 -8.25 -0.91
N GLY A 34 8.46 -6.95 -1.16
CA GLY A 34 9.47 -6.38 -2.04
C GLY A 34 8.93 -5.94 -3.40
N ILE A 35 9.37 -4.75 -3.83
CA ILE A 35 8.94 -4.11 -5.09
C ILE A 35 9.25 -4.99 -6.31
N TYR A 36 10.44 -5.59 -6.37
CA TYR A 36 10.81 -6.46 -7.48
C TYR A 36 9.89 -7.66 -7.63
N ARG A 37 9.43 -8.26 -6.53
CA ARG A 37 8.45 -9.34 -6.56
C ARG A 37 7.13 -8.86 -7.15
N SER A 38 6.64 -7.71 -6.73
CA SER A 38 5.41 -7.10 -7.27
C SER A 38 5.52 -6.86 -8.78
N LEU A 39 6.65 -6.32 -9.25
CA LEU A 39 6.92 -6.10 -10.68
C LEU A 39 6.95 -7.42 -11.48
N ILE A 40 7.64 -8.44 -10.96
CA ILE A 40 7.72 -9.75 -11.61
C ILE A 40 6.35 -10.42 -11.66
N ASN A 41 5.60 -10.42 -10.56
CA ASN A 41 4.27 -11.00 -10.51
C ASN A 41 3.28 -10.23 -11.39
N HIS A 42 3.38 -8.90 -11.47
CA HIS A 42 2.60 -8.11 -12.43
C HIS A 42 2.90 -8.52 -13.87
N ALA A 43 4.17 -8.67 -14.26
CA ALA A 43 4.56 -9.12 -15.59
C ALA A 43 4.02 -10.54 -15.89
N ARG A 44 4.09 -11.45 -14.91
CA ARG A 44 3.51 -12.80 -15.03
C ARG A 44 2.01 -12.76 -15.29
N VAL A 45 1.26 -11.97 -14.50
CA VAL A 45 -0.18 -11.78 -14.69
C VAL A 45 -0.49 -11.26 -16.10
N ARG A 46 0.26 -10.27 -16.57
CA ARG A 46 0.09 -9.70 -17.93
C ARG A 46 0.33 -10.71 -19.04
N ILE A 47 1.35 -11.57 -18.90
CA ILE A 47 1.67 -12.63 -19.88
C ILE A 47 0.57 -13.70 -19.93
N HIS A 48 0.01 -14.07 -18.79
CA HIS A 48 -1.07 -15.07 -18.71
C HIS A 48 -2.43 -14.56 -19.23
N GLY A 49 -2.61 -13.25 -19.39
CA GLY A 49 -3.76 -12.64 -20.05
C GLY A 49 -4.89 -12.18 -19.12
N PRO A 50 -6.03 -11.77 -19.69
CA PRO A 50 -7.05 -10.97 -18.99
C PRO A 50 -7.84 -11.72 -17.90
N HIS A 51 -7.69 -13.03 -17.82
CA HIS A 51 -8.34 -13.84 -16.77
C HIS A 51 -7.50 -13.98 -15.50
N PHE A 52 -6.32 -13.39 -15.49
CA PHE A 52 -5.42 -13.34 -14.35
C PHE A 52 -5.41 -11.94 -13.76
N LEU A 53 -5.31 -11.85 -12.44
CA LEU A 53 -5.42 -10.58 -11.74
C LEU A 53 -4.34 -10.43 -10.67
N ILE A 54 -4.03 -9.18 -10.39
CA ILE A 54 -3.21 -8.78 -9.26
C ILE A 54 -4.03 -7.79 -8.43
N THR A 55 -4.07 -8.02 -7.13
CA THR A 55 -4.65 -7.09 -6.15
C THR A 55 -3.54 -6.48 -5.31
N ALA A 56 -3.86 -5.53 -4.46
CA ALA A 56 -2.93 -5.01 -3.46
C ALA A 56 -3.57 -5.02 -2.07
N GLU A 57 -2.71 -4.97 -1.07
CA GLU A 57 -3.09 -4.87 0.34
C GLU A 57 -2.06 -4.02 1.09
N ASP A 58 -2.50 -3.24 2.08
CA ASP A 58 -1.67 -2.33 2.84
C ASP A 58 -1.03 -2.91 4.10
N LEU A 59 -1.33 -4.16 4.44
CA LEU A 59 -0.79 -4.85 5.62
C LEU A 59 -0.80 -4.00 6.90
N THR A 60 -1.94 -3.39 7.21
CA THR A 60 -2.11 -2.64 8.47
C THR A 60 -1.23 -1.39 8.62
N THR A 61 -0.72 -0.85 7.53
CA THR A 61 0.10 0.36 7.54
C THR A 61 -0.67 1.58 8.06
N GLN A 62 -0.01 2.34 8.91
CA GLN A 62 -0.49 3.63 9.36
C GLN A 62 -0.53 4.62 8.20
N ALA A 63 -1.50 5.53 8.18
CA ALA A 63 -1.52 6.67 7.26
C ALA A 63 -0.19 7.46 7.37
N GLY A 64 0.32 7.94 6.23
CA GLY A 64 1.61 8.57 6.11
C GLY A 64 2.45 7.93 5.01
N ILE A 65 3.78 7.99 5.12
CA ILE A 65 4.69 7.60 4.04
C ILE A 65 4.52 6.14 3.59
N ASN A 66 4.28 5.21 4.51
CA ASN A 66 4.17 3.79 4.16
C ASN A 66 2.96 3.53 3.27
N VAL A 67 1.79 4.06 3.64
CA VAL A 67 0.59 3.89 2.82
C VAL A 67 0.73 4.62 1.48
N GLN A 68 1.43 5.75 1.42
CA GLN A 68 1.72 6.43 0.17
C GLN A 68 2.57 5.56 -0.77
N GLN A 69 3.58 4.89 -0.23
CA GLN A 69 4.44 3.99 -1.02
C GLN A 69 3.66 2.80 -1.57
N ASP A 70 2.78 2.19 -0.76
CA ASP A 70 1.92 1.10 -1.23
C ASP A 70 0.97 1.57 -2.33
N LEU A 71 0.32 2.71 -2.14
CA LEU A 71 -0.60 3.28 -3.12
C LEU A 71 0.11 3.71 -4.41
N ALA A 72 1.31 4.31 -4.31
CA ALA A 72 2.11 4.69 -5.47
C ALA A 72 2.53 3.46 -6.29
N LEU A 73 2.95 2.37 -5.62
CA LEU A 73 3.26 1.11 -6.29
C LEU A 73 2.02 0.50 -6.95
N ALA A 74 0.89 0.47 -6.26
CA ALA A 74 -0.36 -0.03 -6.81
C ALA A 74 -0.79 0.78 -8.05
N ALA A 75 -0.69 2.11 -7.99
CA ALA A 75 -0.97 2.98 -9.13
C ALA A 75 -0.03 2.71 -10.31
N LEU A 76 1.27 2.56 -10.07
CA LEU A 76 2.26 2.21 -11.09
C LEU A 76 1.95 0.89 -11.80
N LEU A 77 1.48 -0.10 -11.05
CA LEU A 77 1.10 -1.42 -11.55
C LEU A 77 -0.31 -1.46 -12.17
N GLY A 78 -1.06 -0.36 -12.12
CA GLY A 78 -2.44 -0.30 -12.59
C GLY A 78 -3.39 -1.19 -11.78
N ILE A 79 -3.13 -1.39 -10.50
CA ILE A 79 -3.97 -2.17 -9.60
C ILE A 79 -5.12 -1.30 -9.13
N GLU A 80 -6.35 -1.72 -9.45
CA GLU A 80 -7.57 -0.98 -9.09
C GLU A 80 -8.20 -1.48 -7.79
N HIS A 81 -7.87 -2.69 -7.34
CA HIS A 81 -8.46 -3.30 -6.16
C HIS A 81 -7.42 -3.40 -5.04
N ILE A 82 -7.61 -2.61 -3.99
CA ILE A 82 -6.68 -2.49 -2.85
C ILE A 82 -7.46 -2.76 -1.56
N GLU A 83 -7.02 -3.75 -0.81
CA GLU A 83 -7.55 -4.02 0.51
C GLU A 83 -6.88 -3.10 1.54
N LYS A 84 -7.70 -2.29 2.24
CA LYS A 84 -7.24 -1.30 3.21
C LYS A 84 -7.54 -1.77 4.62
N ASN A 85 -6.54 -2.27 5.31
CA ASN A 85 -6.65 -2.86 6.65
C ASN A 85 -6.18 -1.96 7.80
N GLY A 86 -5.27 -1.02 7.53
CA GLY A 86 -4.62 -0.20 8.55
C GLY A 86 -5.59 0.52 9.48
N HIS A 87 -6.76 0.93 8.98
CA HIS A 87 -7.75 1.66 9.79
C HIS A 87 -8.41 0.83 10.89
N PHE A 88 -8.32 -0.50 10.85
CA PHE A 88 -8.78 -1.37 11.93
C PHE A 88 -7.86 -1.34 13.14
N TYR A 89 -6.60 -0.99 12.96
CA TYR A 89 -5.56 -1.04 13.98
C TYR A 89 -5.12 0.34 14.44
N VAL A 90 -5.13 1.33 13.55
CA VAL A 90 -4.65 2.69 13.82
C VAL A 90 -5.62 3.71 13.27
N LYS A 91 -5.93 4.72 14.09
CA LYS A 91 -6.79 5.85 13.67
C LYS A 91 -5.94 6.88 12.91
N GLY A 92 -5.87 6.75 11.59
CA GLY A 92 -5.10 7.67 10.75
C GLY A 92 -3.64 7.78 11.18
N MET A 93 -3.16 9.00 11.37
CA MET A 93 -1.81 9.32 11.86
C MET A 93 -1.77 9.49 13.39
N ALA A 94 -2.67 8.84 14.14
CA ALA A 94 -2.64 8.92 15.60
C ALA A 94 -1.27 8.49 16.16
N GLY A 95 -0.77 9.29 17.12
CA GLY A 95 0.57 9.06 17.69
C GLY A 95 1.69 9.83 17.02
N THR A 96 1.47 10.44 15.83
CA THR A 96 2.42 11.39 15.25
C THR A 96 2.13 12.81 15.71
N GLY A 97 3.14 13.68 15.69
CA GLY A 97 3.00 15.08 16.09
C GLY A 97 2.01 15.85 15.19
N ALA A 98 1.29 16.82 15.77
CA ALA A 98 0.29 17.60 15.04
C ALA A 98 0.87 18.35 13.82
N ASP A 99 2.12 18.83 13.93
CA ASP A 99 2.80 19.50 12.81
C ASP A 99 3.13 18.54 11.66
N GLU A 100 3.51 17.32 11.98
CA GLU A 100 3.73 16.28 10.96
C GLU A 100 2.42 15.96 10.24
N GLN A 101 1.35 15.72 10.98
CA GLN A 101 0.03 15.45 10.43
C GLN A 101 -0.42 16.57 9.48
N ARG A 102 -0.22 17.82 9.90
CA ARG A 102 -0.57 18.99 9.08
C ARG A 102 0.25 19.05 7.80
N ARG A 103 1.55 18.75 7.85
CA ARG A 103 2.40 18.70 6.64
C ARG A 103 1.92 17.64 5.64
N PHE A 104 1.57 16.45 6.11
CA PHE A 104 1.03 15.40 5.23
C PHE A 104 -0.30 15.82 4.60
N LEU A 105 -1.22 16.40 5.38
CA LEU A 105 -2.50 16.90 4.89
C LEU A 105 -2.33 18.00 3.84
N GLN A 106 -1.38 18.93 4.05
CA GLN A 106 -1.12 20.03 3.13
C GLN A 106 -0.41 19.57 1.84
N ALA A 107 0.51 18.62 1.96
CA ALA A 107 1.24 18.09 0.81
C ALA A 107 0.38 17.22 -0.10
N HIS A 108 -0.63 16.53 0.46
CA HIS A 108 -1.46 15.58 -0.25
C HIS A 108 -2.96 15.77 0.08
N PRO A 109 -3.57 16.92 -0.31
CA PRO A 109 -4.93 17.29 0.11
C PRO A 109 -6.03 16.43 -0.52
N THR A 110 -5.77 15.73 -1.63
CA THR A 110 -6.73 14.77 -2.19
C THR A 110 -6.66 13.42 -1.50
N LEU A 111 -5.49 13.05 -1.00
CA LEU A 111 -5.24 11.75 -0.36
C LEU A 111 -5.65 11.73 1.11
N TYR A 112 -5.50 12.85 1.82
CA TYR A 112 -5.77 12.94 3.24
C TYR A 112 -6.95 13.87 3.57
N GLN A 113 -7.52 13.65 4.74
CA GLN A 113 -8.53 14.50 5.36
C GLN A 113 -8.31 14.55 6.87
N GLU A 114 -8.82 15.60 7.51
CA GLU A 114 -8.83 15.69 8.97
C GLU A 114 -10.15 15.19 9.53
N ILE A 115 -10.09 14.30 10.51
CA ILE A 115 -11.22 13.80 11.28
C ILE A 115 -10.84 13.88 12.76
N ASN A 116 -11.59 14.63 13.55
CA ASN A 116 -11.35 14.79 15.00
C ASN A 116 -9.89 15.14 15.32
N GLN A 117 -9.34 16.13 14.64
CA GLN A 117 -7.96 16.62 14.81
C GLN A 117 -6.86 15.60 14.47
N THR A 118 -7.21 14.57 13.75
CA THR A 118 -6.25 13.55 13.27
C THR A 118 -6.32 13.45 11.76
N THR A 119 -5.16 13.35 11.09
CA THR A 119 -5.05 13.18 9.65
C THR A 119 -5.31 11.71 9.29
N HIS A 120 -6.27 11.48 8.42
CA HIS A 120 -6.69 10.17 7.94
C HIS A 120 -6.57 10.08 6.43
N LEU A 121 -6.37 8.86 5.93
CA LEU A 121 -6.57 8.57 4.51
C LEU A 121 -8.03 8.88 4.14
N ARG A 122 -8.21 9.61 3.03
CA ARG A 122 -9.53 9.92 2.50
C ARG A 122 -10.03 8.78 1.63
N ILE A 123 -11.10 8.15 2.07
CA ILE A 123 -11.80 7.13 1.29
C ILE A 123 -13.21 7.65 1.06
N SER A 124 -13.60 7.81 -0.21
CA SER A 124 -14.93 8.30 -0.61
C SER A 124 -15.56 7.28 -1.57
N ASP A 125 -16.75 6.79 -1.23
CA ASP A 125 -17.46 5.79 -2.01
C ASP A 125 -16.60 4.56 -2.37
N GLY A 126 -15.79 4.09 -1.41
CA GLY A 126 -14.87 2.97 -1.59
C GLY A 126 -13.67 3.26 -2.49
N LYS A 127 -13.38 4.52 -2.79
CA LYS A 127 -12.28 4.94 -3.67
C LYS A 127 -11.31 5.87 -2.95
N ILE A 128 -10.05 5.81 -3.39
CA ILE A 128 -8.97 6.70 -2.96
C ILE A 128 -8.53 7.53 -4.18
N ASP A 129 -8.43 8.84 -4.01
CA ASP A 129 -7.92 9.73 -5.05
C ASP A 129 -6.40 9.80 -4.98
N LEU A 130 -5.72 9.30 -6.01
CA LEU A 130 -4.27 9.19 -6.07
C LEU A 130 -3.59 10.32 -6.86
N ARG A 131 -4.32 11.39 -7.24
CA ARG A 131 -3.76 12.49 -8.06
C ARG A 131 -2.54 13.15 -7.43
N ASP A 132 -2.49 13.23 -6.11
CA ASP A 132 -1.35 13.81 -5.38
C ASP A 132 -0.12 12.88 -5.33
N LEU A 133 -0.23 11.65 -5.83
CA LEU A 133 0.86 10.68 -5.86
C LEU A 133 1.58 10.64 -7.22
N SER A 134 1.66 11.76 -7.92
CA SER A 134 2.30 11.88 -9.25
C SER A 134 3.75 12.36 -9.21
N GLY A 135 4.33 12.56 -8.04
CA GLY A 135 5.70 13.07 -7.85
C GLY A 135 6.79 11.99 -7.96
N HIS A 136 8.05 12.41 -7.77
CA HIS A 136 9.20 11.52 -7.73
C HIS A 136 9.28 10.73 -6.41
N GLY A 137 10.07 9.66 -6.38
CA GLY A 137 10.44 8.94 -5.16
C GLY A 137 9.24 8.40 -4.38
N PHE A 138 8.38 7.62 -5.00
CA PHE A 138 7.10 7.15 -4.43
C PHE A 138 6.14 8.30 -4.08
N ALA A 139 6.22 9.38 -4.84
CA ALA A 139 5.32 10.55 -4.74
C ALA A 139 5.32 11.23 -3.35
N THR A 140 6.40 11.12 -2.61
CA THR A 140 6.51 11.69 -1.28
C THR A 140 6.92 13.15 -1.37
N GLN A 141 6.04 14.08 -1.00
CA GLN A 141 6.31 15.52 -0.95
C GLN A 141 6.65 16.00 0.47
N THR A 142 6.44 15.15 1.47
CA THR A 142 6.80 15.42 2.87
C THR A 142 7.26 14.13 3.54
N TYR A 143 8.02 14.25 4.62
CA TYR A 143 8.62 13.11 5.33
C TYR A 143 8.23 13.14 6.81
N PRO A 144 8.23 11.97 7.47
CA PRO A 144 8.12 11.88 8.92
C PRO A 144 9.19 12.70 9.65
N ASP A 145 8.86 13.21 10.82
CA ASP A 145 9.83 13.86 11.68
C ASP A 145 10.56 12.82 12.54
N PHE A 146 11.61 12.24 11.97
CA PHE A 146 12.40 11.21 12.64
C PHE A 146 13.06 11.68 13.96
N LYS A 147 13.15 13.01 14.22
CA LYS A 147 13.67 13.52 15.47
C LYS A 147 12.71 13.32 16.65
N GLN A 148 11.43 13.16 16.35
CA GLN A 148 10.38 12.87 17.34
C GLN A 148 10.12 11.37 17.51
N SER A 149 10.81 10.53 16.76
CA SER A 149 10.65 9.08 16.85
C SER A 149 11.27 8.56 18.15
N THR A 150 10.58 7.64 18.81
CA THR A 150 11.13 6.92 19.95
C THR A 150 12.26 6.00 19.47
N PRO A 151 13.47 6.10 20.04
CA PRO A 151 14.54 5.17 19.67
C PRO A 151 14.11 3.73 19.93
N VAL A 152 14.39 2.86 18.97
CA VAL A 152 14.24 1.41 19.20
C VAL A 152 15.28 1.03 20.26
N LEU A 153 14.83 0.59 21.43
CA LEU A 153 15.72 0.02 22.43
C LEU A 153 16.41 -1.21 21.81
N HIS A 154 17.73 -1.20 21.82
CA HIS A 154 18.48 -2.40 21.44
C HIS A 154 18.06 -3.52 22.41
N ILE A 155 17.34 -4.51 21.89
CA ILE A 155 17.10 -5.75 22.58
C ILE A 155 18.41 -6.51 22.47
N ASN A 156 19.17 -6.55 23.59
CA ASN A 156 20.36 -7.38 23.73
C ASN A 156 19.98 -8.85 23.78
#